data_baaff732b7abcb0dc4f4a8493aca9914
#
_entry.id   baaff732b7abcb0dc4f4a8493aca9914
#
_cell.length_a   1.000
_cell.length_b   1.000
_cell.length_c   1.000
_cell.angle_alpha   90.00
_cell.angle_beta   90.00
_cell.angle_gamma   90.00
#
_symmetry.space_group_name_H-M   'P 1'
#
loop_
_entity.id
_entity.type
_entity.pdbx_description
1 polymer ?
#
loop_
_entity_poly.entity_id
_entity_poly.type
_entity_poly.pdbx_seq_one_letter_code
_entity_poly.pdbx_strand_id
1 'polypeptide(L)'
;MLTLDKALEAARTHLERAFAHEPWTIVLRQELSEEGPLAWIIRYDTRPKPDAGSSPSAPLTSTVLVPKDGSAVRFPPSHLPLDEYFAYVRHGGWASASLARTSKAEPWQTALQWLLTTYHGLVELVTITPVAEDSGTWLFACRSTAQPGYPRTPMLAASLVVPKDLGTPFHPAADDPWRDAAAYTQDPVERDPGVQARRLNSRGCVVTVAAAIAGAPSSPLPWQPAREAPGWWHLLLRRYFPAAEQLRCASWDDVIRRAQETGPDTQGVVWVRRALGGTEVSGHLLYAHNNGGSVVFLDGMTGGLARLDPAGLLELVFARVRPGGPERADDLEAARR
;
A
#
# COMPACT_ATOMS: atom_id res chain seq x y z
N MET A 1 -23.07 -11.02 -32.70
CA MET A 1 -22.00 -10.03 -32.76
C MET A 1 -22.41 -8.84 -31.87
N LEU A 2 -21.53 -8.31 -31.04
CA LEU A 2 -21.86 -7.19 -30.15
C LEU A 2 -21.99 -5.91 -30.99
N THR A 3 -23.15 -5.26 -30.94
CA THR A 3 -23.38 -3.98 -31.64
C THR A 3 -22.85 -2.80 -30.81
N LEU A 4 -22.65 -1.66 -31.46
CA LEU A 4 -22.20 -0.42 -30.78
C LEU A 4 -23.16 -0.03 -29.64
N ASP A 5 -24.49 -0.10 -29.88
CA ASP A 5 -25.48 0.28 -28.86
C ASP A 5 -25.36 -0.59 -27.60
N LYS A 6 -25.20 -1.90 -27.76
CA LYS A 6 -25.00 -2.84 -26.64
C LYS A 6 -23.65 -2.57 -25.95
N ALA A 7 -22.62 -2.23 -26.70
CA ALA A 7 -21.33 -1.88 -26.13
C ALA A 7 -21.39 -0.57 -25.32
N LEU A 8 -22.12 0.44 -25.81
CA LEU A 8 -22.35 1.68 -25.07
C LEU A 8 -23.14 1.45 -23.77
N GLU A 9 -24.16 0.59 -23.81
CA GLU A 9 -24.92 0.23 -22.61
C GLU A 9 -24.05 -0.49 -21.57
N ALA A 10 -23.26 -1.47 -22.01
CA ALA A 10 -22.34 -2.20 -21.14
C ALA A 10 -21.25 -1.28 -20.56
N ALA A 11 -20.70 -0.38 -21.37
CA ALA A 11 -19.74 0.61 -20.94
C ALA A 11 -20.35 1.56 -19.90
N ARG A 12 -21.57 2.05 -20.13
CA ARG A 12 -22.28 2.92 -19.19
C ARG A 12 -22.46 2.25 -17.83
N THR A 13 -23.00 1.04 -17.82
CA THR A 13 -23.22 0.26 -16.59
C THR A 13 -21.93 0.05 -15.81
N HIS A 14 -20.83 -0.26 -16.52
CA HIS A 14 -19.51 -0.44 -15.89
C HIS A 14 -18.98 0.85 -15.30
N LEU A 15 -19.02 1.96 -16.05
CA LEU A 15 -18.52 3.25 -15.62
C LEU A 15 -19.35 3.84 -14.46
N GLU A 16 -20.67 3.74 -14.49
CA GLU A 16 -21.55 4.16 -13.39
C GLU A 16 -21.22 3.42 -12.10
N ARG A 17 -20.92 2.11 -12.19
CA ARG A 17 -20.48 1.34 -11.04
C ARG A 17 -19.09 1.75 -10.57
N ALA A 18 -18.13 1.90 -11.49
CA ALA A 18 -16.75 2.26 -11.18
C ALA A 18 -16.65 3.66 -10.54
N PHE A 19 -17.51 4.61 -10.94
CA PHE A 19 -17.55 5.97 -10.45
C PHE A 19 -18.74 6.28 -9.52
N ALA A 20 -19.37 5.25 -8.95
CA ALA A 20 -20.59 5.42 -8.12
C ALA A 20 -20.40 6.38 -6.95
N HIS A 21 -19.22 6.37 -6.32
CA HIS A 21 -18.88 7.19 -5.16
C HIS A 21 -18.04 8.42 -5.49
N GLU A 22 -17.78 8.64 -6.79
CA GLU A 22 -16.95 9.75 -7.25
C GLU A 22 -17.82 11.00 -7.55
N PRO A 23 -17.25 12.20 -7.45
CA PRO A 23 -17.96 13.45 -7.71
C PRO A 23 -18.14 13.73 -9.21
N TRP A 24 -18.23 12.69 -10.04
CA TRP A 24 -18.27 12.79 -11.49
C TRP A 24 -19.58 12.28 -12.07
N THR A 25 -20.04 12.93 -13.16
CA THR A 25 -21.03 12.40 -14.09
C THR A 25 -20.32 11.93 -15.35
N ILE A 26 -20.63 10.73 -15.82
CA ILE A 26 -20.05 10.14 -17.01
C ILE A 26 -20.83 10.57 -18.25
N VAL A 27 -20.11 10.97 -19.28
CA VAL A 27 -20.66 11.31 -20.60
C VAL A 27 -19.96 10.46 -21.65
N LEU A 28 -20.66 9.50 -22.21
CA LEU A 28 -20.14 8.69 -23.31
C LEU A 28 -20.00 9.53 -24.60
N ARG A 29 -18.90 9.36 -25.30
CA ARG A 29 -18.57 10.04 -26.54
C ARG A 29 -18.70 9.07 -27.70
N GLN A 30 -19.96 8.81 -28.11
CA GLN A 30 -20.25 7.85 -29.16
C GLN A 30 -19.51 8.19 -30.47
N GLU A 31 -19.43 9.45 -30.80
CA GLU A 31 -18.76 9.98 -32.02
C GLU A 31 -17.24 9.77 -32.03
N LEU A 32 -16.63 9.51 -30.88
CA LEU A 32 -15.20 9.22 -30.71
C LEU A 32 -14.93 7.74 -30.44
N SER A 33 -15.99 6.95 -30.30
CA SER A 33 -15.89 5.53 -30.03
C SER A 33 -15.69 4.75 -31.34
N GLU A 34 -14.87 3.73 -31.30
CA GLU A 34 -14.45 2.99 -32.48
C GLU A 34 -14.49 1.47 -32.27
N GLU A 35 -14.63 0.74 -33.37
CA GLU A 35 -14.60 -0.70 -33.37
C GLU A 35 -13.16 -1.22 -33.49
N GLY A 36 -12.61 -1.76 -32.40
CA GLY A 36 -11.33 -2.46 -32.43
C GLY A 36 -11.46 -3.94 -32.84
N PRO A 37 -10.35 -4.63 -33.03
CA PRO A 37 -10.36 -6.04 -33.51
C PRO A 37 -10.95 -7.02 -32.50
N LEU A 38 -10.84 -6.77 -31.20
CA LEU A 38 -11.28 -7.66 -30.11
C LEU A 38 -12.32 -7.04 -29.18
N ALA A 39 -12.46 -5.73 -29.22
CA ALA A 39 -13.37 -4.97 -28.36
C ALA A 39 -13.88 -3.71 -29.06
N TRP A 40 -15.00 -3.18 -28.59
CA TRP A 40 -15.37 -1.79 -28.79
C TRP A 40 -14.52 -0.91 -27.88
N ILE A 41 -13.94 0.14 -28.42
CA ILE A 41 -13.14 1.17 -27.73
C ILE A 41 -14.08 2.34 -27.48
N ILE A 42 -14.66 2.41 -26.29
CA ILE A 42 -15.63 3.43 -25.94
C ILE A 42 -14.94 4.58 -25.26
N ARG A 43 -15.11 5.78 -25.82
CA ARG A 43 -14.60 7.03 -25.26
C ARG A 43 -15.62 7.67 -24.33
N TYR A 44 -15.14 8.28 -23.26
CA TYR A 44 -16.00 9.00 -22.32
C TYR A 44 -15.30 10.23 -21.75
N ASP A 45 -16.09 11.19 -21.34
CA ASP A 45 -15.68 12.34 -20.55
C ASP A 45 -16.29 12.25 -19.15
N THR A 46 -15.71 12.99 -18.22
CA THR A 46 -16.28 13.20 -16.89
C THR A 46 -16.60 14.67 -16.68
N ARG A 47 -17.74 14.96 -16.06
CA ARG A 47 -18.14 16.29 -15.65
C ARG A 47 -18.33 16.31 -14.15
N PRO A 48 -17.89 17.38 -13.43
CA PRO A 48 -18.21 17.51 -12.01
C PRO A 48 -19.71 17.44 -11.77
N LYS A 49 -20.14 16.74 -10.72
CA LYS A 49 -21.53 16.82 -10.24
C LYS A 49 -21.80 18.23 -9.72
N PRO A 50 -23.04 18.76 -9.83
CA PRO A 50 -23.38 20.12 -9.38
C PRO A 50 -23.00 20.43 -7.92
N ASP A 51 -23.05 19.41 -7.07
CA ASP A 51 -22.76 19.51 -5.63
C ASP A 51 -21.31 19.19 -5.28
N ALA A 52 -20.45 18.91 -6.28
CA ALA A 52 -19.03 18.69 -6.06
C ALA A 52 -18.39 20.02 -5.68
N GLY A 53 -17.88 20.13 -4.45
CA GLY A 53 -17.06 21.26 -3.98
C GLY A 53 -15.91 21.56 -4.93
N SER A 54 -14.82 22.19 -4.50
CA SER A 54 -13.66 22.54 -5.33
C SER A 54 -13.33 21.48 -6.39
N SER A 55 -13.15 21.90 -7.65
CA SER A 55 -12.99 21.08 -8.86
C SER A 55 -12.05 19.88 -8.64
N PRO A 56 -12.57 18.64 -8.56
CA PRO A 56 -11.71 17.47 -8.38
C PRO A 56 -10.90 17.23 -9.65
N SER A 57 -9.71 16.62 -9.53
CA SER A 57 -8.88 16.23 -10.68
C SER A 57 -9.61 15.22 -11.55
N ALA A 58 -9.68 15.46 -12.86
CA ALA A 58 -10.31 14.55 -13.81
C ALA A 58 -9.62 13.17 -13.80
N PRO A 59 -10.35 12.06 -14.02
CA PRO A 59 -9.76 10.74 -14.19
C PRO A 59 -8.71 10.74 -15.30
N LEU A 60 -7.61 10.02 -15.11
CA LEU A 60 -6.51 9.90 -16.07
C LEU A 60 -6.89 9.09 -17.33
N THR A 61 -7.99 8.32 -17.27
CA THR A 61 -8.44 7.52 -18.40
C THR A 61 -9.73 8.08 -18.98
N SER A 62 -9.81 8.15 -20.29
CA SER A 62 -10.99 8.54 -21.07
C SER A 62 -11.52 7.40 -21.96
N THR A 63 -11.10 6.17 -21.69
CA THR A 63 -11.36 5.01 -22.53
C THR A 63 -11.73 3.80 -21.70
N VAL A 64 -12.74 3.05 -22.15
CA VAL A 64 -13.11 1.74 -21.63
C VAL A 64 -13.27 0.76 -22.78
N LEU A 65 -12.89 -0.48 -22.58
CA LEU A 65 -12.98 -1.58 -23.55
C LEU A 65 -14.15 -2.47 -23.25
N VAL A 66 -14.97 -2.75 -24.27
CA VAL A 66 -16.07 -3.71 -24.19
C VAL A 66 -15.72 -4.88 -25.09
N PRO A 67 -15.24 -6.03 -24.54
CA PRO A 67 -14.84 -7.19 -25.30
C PRO A 67 -15.97 -7.78 -26.16
N LYS A 68 -15.65 -8.18 -27.40
CA LYS A 68 -16.61 -8.76 -28.35
C LYS A 68 -16.98 -10.22 -28.02
N ASP A 69 -16.17 -10.88 -27.22
CA ASP A 69 -16.34 -12.26 -26.77
C ASP A 69 -17.23 -12.41 -25.53
N GLY A 70 -17.76 -11.30 -25.00
CA GLY A 70 -18.60 -11.30 -23.81
C GLY A 70 -17.83 -11.28 -22.48
N SER A 71 -16.51 -11.19 -22.52
CA SER A 71 -15.69 -10.98 -21.32
C SER A 71 -16.04 -9.66 -20.62
N ALA A 72 -15.63 -9.51 -19.36
CA ALA A 72 -15.92 -8.33 -18.55
C ALA A 72 -15.38 -7.03 -19.20
N VAL A 73 -16.19 -5.98 -19.12
CA VAL A 73 -15.80 -4.61 -19.49
C VAL A 73 -14.66 -4.16 -18.60
N ARG A 74 -13.66 -3.46 -19.18
CA ARG A 74 -12.43 -3.09 -18.47
C ARG A 74 -11.81 -1.79 -18.97
N PHE A 75 -11.00 -1.19 -18.13
CA PHE A 75 -10.12 -0.11 -18.54
C PHE A 75 -8.88 -0.70 -19.25
N PRO A 76 -8.42 -0.09 -20.35
CA PRO A 76 -7.14 -0.46 -20.93
C PRO A 76 -6.01 -0.04 -19.98
N PRO A 77 -4.89 -0.78 -19.94
CA PRO A 77 -3.71 -0.34 -19.21
C PRO A 77 -3.20 0.97 -19.79
N SER A 78 -2.95 1.97 -18.91
CA SER A 78 -2.53 3.32 -19.32
C SER A 78 -1.10 3.38 -19.89
N HIS A 79 -0.31 2.34 -19.65
CA HIS A 79 1.11 2.26 -20.05
C HIS A 79 1.34 1.51 -21.36
N LEU A 80 0.29 0.95 -21.98
CA LEU A 80 0.39 0.22 -23.25
C LEU A 80 -0.45 0.89 -24.33
N PRO A 81 0.08 1.06 -25.55
CA PRO A 81 -0.72 1.33 -26.73
C PRO A 81 -1.78 0.23 -26.94
N LEU A 82 -2.97 0.61 -27.40
CA LEU A 82 -4.09 -0.33 -27.55
C LEU A 82 -3.82 -1.48 -28.53
N ASP A 83 -3.05 -1.24 -29.58
CA ASP A 83 -2.64 -2.24 -30.57
C ASP A 83 -1.72 -3.30 -29.93
N GLU A 84 -0.77 -2.89 -29.12
CA GLU A 84 0.09 -3.80 -28.35
C GLU A 84 -0.77 -4.58 -27.34
N TYR A 85 -1.66 -3.92 -26.62
CA TYR A 85 -2.57 -4.57 -25.68
C TYR A 85 -3.41 -5.64 -26.36
N PHE A 86 -3.99 -5.34 -27.53
CA PHE A 86 -4.75 -6.33 -28.31
C PHE A 86 -3.88 -7.48 -28.85
N ALA A 87 -2.61 -7.24 -29.11
CA ALA A 87 -1.69 -8.33 -29.47
C ALA A 87 -1.53 -9.32 -28.31
N TYR A 88 -1.36 -8.83 -27.09
CA TYR A 88 -1.33 -9.70 -25.89
C TYR A 88 -2.63 -10.46 -25.68
N VAL A 89 -3.78 -9.80 -25.85
CA VAL A 89 -5.09 -10.45 -25.73
C VAL A 89 -5.23 -11.61 -26.72
N ARG A 90 -4.74 -11.48 -27.95
CA ARG A 90 -4.78 -12.56 -28.96
C ARG A 90 -3.95 -13.78 -28.54
N HIS A 91 -2.84 -13.58 -27.85
CA HIS A 91 -1.94 -14.66 -27.44
C HIS A 91 -2.33 -15.31 -26.11
N GLY A 92 -2.81 -14.57 -25.15
CA GLY A 92 -3.04 -15.04 -23.79
C GLY A 92 -4.44 -14.81 -23.22
N GLY A 93 -5.35 -14.20 -24.00
CA GLY A 93 -6.69 -13.81 -23.52
C GLY A 93 -6.68 -12.55 -22.66
N TRP A 94 -7.87 -12.08 -22.31
CA TRP A 94 -8.06 -10.84 -21.55
C TRP A 94 -7.44 -10.86 -20.15
N ALA A 95 -7.45 -11.99 -19.46
CA ALA A 95 -6.86 -12.12 -18.14
C ALA A 95 -5.34 -11.93 -18.18
N SER A 96 -4.67 -12.60 -19.10
CA SER A 96 -3.21 -12.49 -19.28
C SER A 96 -2.81 -11.11 -19.79
N ALA A 97 -3.60 -10.52 -20.68
CA ALA A 97 -3.30 -9.19 -21.22
C ALA A 97 -3.53 -8.06 -20.22
N SER A 98 -4.39 -8.24 -19.22
CA SER A 98 -4.54 -7.28 -18.11
C SER A 98 -3.27 -7.16 -17.28
N LEU A 99 -2.40 -8.15 -17.36
CA LEU A 99 -1.11 -8.23 -16.68
C LEU A 99 0.07 -7.78 -17.57
N ALA A 100 -0.18 -7.44 -18.88
CA ALA A 100 0.88 -7.21 -19.84
C ALA A 100 1.70 -5.94 -19.55
N ARG A 101 3.02 -6.11 -19.47
CA ARG A 101 4.02 -5.05 -19.61
C ARG A 101 4.52 -5.00 -21.04
N THR A 102 5.07 -3.85 -21.43
CA THR A 102 5.90 -3.83 -22.63
C THR A 102 7.13 -4.71 -22.40
N SER A 103 7.33 -5.70 -23.24
CA SER A 103 8.40 -6.70 -23.15
C SER A 103 9.85 -6.14 -23.20
N LYS A 104 9.99 -4.82 -23.25
CA LYS A 104 11.27 -4.12 -23.35
C LYS A 104 11.70 -3.35 -22.11
N ALA A 105 10.80 -3.15 -21.11
CA ALA A 105 11.18 -2.42 -19.91
C ALA A 105 11.96 -3.33 -18.96
N GLU A 106 13.15 -2.91 -18.58
CA GLU A 106 13.90 -3.52 -17.51
C GLU A 106 13.07 -3.52 -16.20
N PRO A 107 13.12 -4.54 -15.36
CA PRO A 107 12.30 -4.64 -14.15
C PRO A 107 12.40 -3.40 -13.25
N TRP A 108 13.58 -2.82 -13.14
CA TRP A 108 13.81 -1.60 -12.36
C TRP A 108 13.10 -0.37 -12.96
N GLN A 109 12.95 -0.28 -14.28
CA GLN A 109 12.20 0.80 -14.94
C GLN A 109 10.72 0.71 -14.59
N THR A 110 10.16 -0.51 -14.60
CA THR A 110 8.79 -0.76 -14.18
C THR A 110 8.58 -0.37 -12.70
N ALA A 111 9.52 -0.77 -11.84
CA ALA A 111 9.51 -0.41 -10.42
C ALA A 111 9.56 1.12 -10.24
N LEU A 112 10.48 1.81 -10.91
CA LEU A 112 10.64 3.26 -10.84
C LEU A 112 9.40 3.99 -11.33
N GLN A 113 8.84 3.58 -12.47
CA GLN A 113 7.63 4.19 -13.02
C GLN A 113 6.44 4.04 -12.06
N TRP A 114 6.29 2.85 -11.46
CA TRP A 114 5.23 2.62 -10.48
C TRP A 114 5.41 3.49 -9.23
N LEU A 115 6.64 3.60 -8.70
CA LEU A 115 6.94 4.46 -7.55
C LEU A 115 6.67 5.94 -7.85
N LEU A 116 7.06 6.42 -9.03
CA LEU A 116 6.79 7.81 -9.45
C LEU A 116 5.29 8.11 -9.53
N THR A 117 4.52 7.17 -10.07
CA THR A 117 3.06 7.33 -10.18
C THR A 117 2.37 7.27 -8.82
N THR A 118 2.81 6.37 -7.94
CA THR A 118 2.17 6.14 -6.63
C THR A 118 2.58 7.20 -5.61
N TYR A 119 3.85 7.61 -5.60
CA TYR A 119 4.43 8.45 -4.55
C TYR A 119 4.82 9.85 -5.01
N HIS A 120 4.64 10.17 -6.30
CA HIS A 120 4.95 11.49 -6.86
C HIS A 120 6.36 12.01 -6.52
N GLY A 121 7.35 11.11 -6.54
CA GLY A 121 8.76 11.44 -6.26
C GLY A 121 9.16 11.41 -4.77
N LEU A 122 8.26 11.06 -3.84
CA LEU A 122 8.58 10.91 -2.42
C LEU A 122 9.38 9.65 -2.10
N VAL A 123 9.40 8.68 -3.00
CA VAL A 123 10.04 7.36 -2.84
C VAL A 123 10.90 7.05 -4.05
N GLU A 124 12.06 6.48 -3.79
CA GLU A 124 13.02 6.04 -4.83
C GLU A 124 13.46 4.58 -4.59
N LEU A 125 13.99 3.93 -5.61
CA LEU A 125 14.68 2.66 -5.45
C LEU A 125 16.01 2.88 -4.70
N VAL A 126 16.37 1.95 -3.82
CA VAL A 126 17.70 1.94 -3.19
C VAL A 126 18.78 1.63 -4.23
N THR A 127 18.49 0.68 -5.11
CA THR A 127 19.34 0.25 -6.24
C THR A 127 18.48 -0.24 -7.39
N ILE A 128 19.02 -0.24 -8.59
CA ILE A 128 18.38 -0.83 -9.78
C ILE A 128 18.46 -2.36 -9.81
N THR A 129 19.29 -2.96 -8.94
CA THR A 129 19.39 -4.41 -8.80
C THR A 129 18.36 -4.92 -7.79
N PRO A 130 17.57 -5.95 -8.10
CA PRO A 130 16.66 -6.53 -7.11
C PRO A 130 17.44 -7.15 -5.94
N VAL A 131 16.91 -7.04 -4.74
CA VAL A 131 17.49 -7.63 -3.52
C VAL A 131 17.22 -9.14 -3.43
N ALA A 132 16.18 -9.59 -4.13
CA ALA A 132 15.86 -11.00 -4.30
C ALA A 132 15.08 -11.21 -5.59
N GLU A 133 15.11 -12.46 -6.06
CA GLU A 133 14.46 -12.90 -7.30
C GLU A 133 14.05 -14.37 -7.18
N ASP A 134 12.87 -14.70 -7.69
CA ASP A 134 12.43 -16.08 -7.92
C ASP A 134 11.91 -16.25 -9.35
N SER A 135 11.25 -17.37 -9.65
CA SER A 135 10.74 -17.66 -10.99
C SER A 135 9.65 -16.70 -11.47
N GLY A 136 8.89 -16.07 -10.56
CA GLY A 136 7.72 -15.23 -10.87
C GLY A 136 7.89 -13.77 -10.51
N THR A 137 8.85 -13.40 -9.67
CA THR A 137 8.95 -12.02 -9.16
C THR A 137 10.39 -11.53 -8.99
N TRP A 138 10.53 -10.20 -9.00
CA TRP A 138 11.69 -9.48 -8.47
C TRP A 138 11.26 -8.67 -7.24
N LEU A 139 12.10 -8.65 -6.21
CA LEU A 139 11.92 -7.80 -5.03
C LEU A 139 12.95 -6.67 -5.05
N PHE A 140 12.48 -5.44 -5.11
CA PHE A 140 13.31 -4.24 -5.04
C PHE A 140 13.20 -3.58 -3.67
N ALA A 141 14.29 -3.03 -3.17
CA ALA A 141 14.27 -2.20 -1.98
C ALA A 141 13.95 -0.74 -2.34
N CYS A 142 13.12 -0.11 -1.51
CA CYS A 142 12.68 1.27 -1.65
C CYS A 142 13.07 2.10 -0.43
N ARG A 143 13.21 3.41 -0.61
CA ARG A 143 13.44 4.36 0.48
C ARG A 143 12.78 5.70 0.18
N SER A 144 12.53 6.49 1.20
CA SER A 144 12.11 7.88 0.99
C SER A 144 13.21 8.71 0.34
N THR A 145 12.84 9.63 -0.54
CA THR A 145 13.76 10.62 -1.09
C THR A 145 14.23 11.58 0.01
N ALA A 146 15.45 12.14 -0.14
CA ALA A 146 15.91 13.17 0.76
C ALA A 146 15.07 14.44 0.58
N GLN A 147 14.62 15.03 1.68
CA GLN A 147 13.92 16.31 1.66
C GLN A 147 14.66 17.34 2.53
N PRO A 148 14.69 18.61 2.12
CA PRO A 148 15.29 19.68 2.93
C PRO A 148 14.66 19.75 4.33
N GLY A 149 15.49 19.77 5.36
CA GLY A 149 15.04 19.89 6.76
C GLY A 149 14.54 18.61 7.42
N TYR A 150 14.47 17.49 6.69
CA TYR A 150 14.05 16.20 7.25
C TYR A 150 15.13 15.13 7.02
N PRO A 151 15.59 14.44 8.08
CA PRO A 151 16.46 13.30 7.90
C PRO A 151 15.72 12.21 7.12
N ARG A 152 16.43 11.44 6.30
CA ARG A 152 15.86 10.25 5.67
C ARG A 152 15.35 9.31 6.75
N THR A 153 14.04 9.03 6.71
CA THR A 153 13.43 8.07 7.61
C THR A 153 13.18 6.79 6.81
N PRO A 154 13.61 5.62 7.31
CA PRO A 154 13.26 4.35 6.68
C PRO A 154 11.75 4.19 6.54
N MET A 155 11.32 3.60 5.43
CA MET A 155 9.90 3.38 5.13
C MET A 155 9.38 2.13 5.86
N LEU A 156 8.08 2.10 6.14
CA LEU A 156 7.42 0.85 6.51
C LEU A 156 7.25 -0.05 5.28
N ALA A 157 6.82 0.51 4.15
CA ALA A 157 6.73 -0.21 2.88
C ALA A 157 8.08 -0.12 2.11
N ALA A 158 9.15 -0.66 2.69
CA ALA A 158 10.52 -0.50 2.19
C ALA A 158 10.89 -1.44 1.03
N SER A 159 9.95 -2.20 0.48
CA SER A 159 10.17 -3.04 -0.69
C SER A 159 9.01 -3.01 -1.67
N LEU A 160 9.30 -3.37 -2.92
CA LEU A 160 8.36 -3.45 -4.02
C LEU A 160 8.55 -4.77 -4.76
N VAL A 161 7.48 -5.52 -4.89
CA VAL A 161 7.42 -6.71 -5.76
C VAL A 161 7.09 -6.27 -7.18
N VAL A 162 7.90 -6.72 -8.12
CA VAL A 162 7.67 -6.55 -9.55
C VAL A 162 7.45 -7.94 -10.16
N PRO A 163 6.22 -8.30 -10.53
CA PRO A 163 5.91 -9.59 -11.12
C PRO A 163 6.59 -9.77 -12.49
N LYS A 164 7.03 -11.00 -12.83
CA LYS A 164 7.63 -11.35 -14.14
C LYS A 164 6.59 -11.60 -15.22
N ASP A 165 5.36 -11.92 -14.81
CA ASP A 165 4.22 -12.17 -15.68
C ASP A 165 3.48 -10.91 -16.13
N LEU A 166 4.13 -9.76 -16.01
CA LEU A 166 3.57 -8.47 -16.41
C LEU A 166 2.48 -7.93 -15.47
N GLY A 167 2.29 -8.51 -14.30
CA GLY A 167 1.39 -8.01 -13.26
C GLY A 167 1.77 -6.62 -12.74
N THR A 168 0.82 -5.94 -12.13
CA THR A 168 1.07 -4.63 -11.51
C THR A 168 2.03 -4.75 -10.33
N PRO A 169 3.08 -3.94 -10.23
CA PRO A 169 3.92 -3.89 -9.04
C PRO A 169 3.11 -3.57 -7.78
N PHE A 170 3.52 -4.14 -6.65
CA PHE A 170 2.84 -3.93 -5.39
C PHE A 170 3.81 -3.97 -4.21
N HIS A 171 3.49 -3.29 -3.12
CA HIS A 171 4.20 -3.50 -1.87
C HIS A 171 3.77 -4.81 -1.21
N PRO A 172 4.71 -5.67 -0.84
CA PRO A 172 4.40 -6.89 -0.09
C PRO A 172 4.00 -6.56 1.36
N ALA A 173 3.47 -7.55 2.06
CA ALA A 173 3.17 -7.41 3.48
C ALA A 173 4.42 -7.06 4.29
N ALA A 174 4.27 -6.14 5.24
CA ALA A 174 5.39 -5.59 5.99
C ALA A 174 6.04 -6.60 6.97
N ASP A 175 5.30 -7.63 7.39
CA ASP A 175 5.78 -8.66 8.31
C ASP A 175 6.73 -9.68 7.65
N ASP A 176 6.50 -10.01 6.37
CA ASP A 176 7.35 -10.95 5.61
C ASP A 176 7.23 -10.67 4.09
N PRO A 177 7.98 -9.71 3.58
CA PRO A 177 7.86 -9.30 2.18
C PRO A 177 8.28 -10.39 1.19
N TRP A 178 9.23 -11.25 1.56
CA TRP A 178 9.68 -12.32 0.67
C TRP A 178 8.65 -13.44 0.55
N ARG A 179 8.01 -13.81 1.65
CA ARG A 179 6.91 -14.79 1.61
C ARG A 179 5.75 -14.32 0.76
N ASP A 180 5.41 -13.02 0.81
CA ASP A 180 4.33 -12.47 0.02
C ASP A 180 4.67 -12.41 -1.48
N ALA A 181 5.93 -12.16 -1.83
CA ALA A 181 6.45 -12.27 -3.20
C ALA A 181 6.38 -13.72 -3.71
N ALA A 182 6.84 -14.69 -2.90
CA ALA A 182 6.79 -16.11 -3.25
C ALA A 182 5.33 -16.62 -3.38
N ALA A 183 4.42 -16.14 -2.54
CA ALA A 183 2.99 -16.47 -2.66
C ALA A 183 2.39 -15.97 -3.97
N TYR A 184 2.79 -14.79 -4.46
CA TYR A 184 2.40 -14.31 -5.77
C TYR A 184 2.93 -15.21 -6.90
N THR A 185 4.17 -15.70 -6.80
CA THR A 185 4.75 -16.61 -7.78
C THR A 185 3.98 -17.94 -7.89
N GLN A 186 3.47 -18.45 -6.76
CA GLN A 186 2.68 -19.68 -6.72
C GLN A 186 1.25 -19.48 -7.25
N ASP A 187 0.63 -18.35 -6.96
CA ASP A 187 -0.72 -18.00 -7.39
C ASP A 187 -0.75 -16.52 -7.81
N PRO A 188 -0.48 -16.22 -9.09
CA PRO A 188 -0.45 -14.86 -9.63
C PRO A 188 -1.86 -14.29 -9.78
N VAL A 189 -2.48 -13.97 -8.66
CA VAL A 189 -3.79 -13.30 -8.60
C VAL A 189 -3.58 -11.80 -8.53
N GLU A 190 -4.37 -11.05 -9.30
CA GLU A 190 -4.44 -9.60 -9.19
C GLU A 190 -4.82 -9.20 -7.76
N ARG A 191 -4.01 -8.37 -7.13
CA ARG A 191 -4.22 -7.99 -5.75
C ARG A 191 -5.21 -6.84 -5.66
N ASP A 192 -6.27 -7.03 -4.86
CA ASP A 192 -7.20 -5.96 -4.53
C ASP A 192 -6.45 -4.80 -3.83
N PRO A 193 -6.48 -3.57 -4.38
CA PRO A 193 -5.76 -2.43 -3.79
C PRO A 193 -6.20 -2.12 -2.35
N GLY A 194 -7.46 -2.36 -2.01
CA GLY A 194 -7.96 -2.16 -0.65
C GLY A 194 -7.44 -3.20 0.34
N VAL A 195 -7.29 -4.46 -0.10
CA VAL A 195 -6.63 -5.50 0.70
C VAL A 195 -5.17 -5.14 0.90
N GLN A 196 -4.49 -4.72 -0.17
CA GLN A 196 -3.09 -4.33 -0.10
C GLN A 196 -2.87 -3.12 0.82
N ALA A 197 -3.69 -2.10 0.71
CA ALA A 197 -3.64 -0.92 1.60
C ALA A 197 -3.82 -1.30 3.08
N ARG A 198 -4.65 -2.29 3.40
CA ARG A 198 -4.79 -2.80 4.78
C ARG A 198 -3.52 -3.50 5.26
N ARG A 199 -2.88 -4.30 4.41
CA ARG A 199 -1.63 -5.04 4.72
C ARG A 199 -0.41 -4.12 4.91
N LEU A 200 -0.49 -2.86 4.47
CA LEU A 200 0.54 -1.84 4.65
C LEU A 200 0.25 -0.88 5.82
N ASN A 201 -0.92 -0.97 6.44
CA ASN A 201 -1.40 0.01 7.41
C ASN A 201 -0.92 -0.21 8.85
N SER A 202 0.27 -0.72 9.03
CA SER A 202 0.88 -0.97 10.35
C SER A 202 0.82 0.25 11.27
N ARG A 203 1.00 1.46 10.70
CA ARG A 203 0.95 2.74 11.42
C ARG A 203 -0.45 3.06 11.98
N GLY A 204 -1.49 2.92 11.17
CA GLY A 204 -2.87 3.10 11.61
C GLY A 204 -3.27 2.03 12.63
N CYS A 205 -2.88 0.79 12.39
CA CYS A 205 -3.21 -0.35 13.23
C CYS A 205 -2.60 -0.25 14.63
N VAL A 206 -1.33 0.14 14.77
CA VAL A 206 -0.69 0.26 16.10
C VAL A 206 -1.36 1.35 16.96
N VAL A 207 -1.82 2.44 16.35
CA VAL A 207 -2.55 3.51 17.06
C VAL A 207 -3.90 3.00 17.54
N THR A 208 -4.61 2.22 16.72
CA THR A 208 -5.91 1.66 17.14
C THR A 208 -5.77 0.60 18.22
N VAL A 209 -4.71 -0.20 18.20
CA VAL A 209 -4.40 -1.13 19.31
C VAL A 209 -4.16 -0.35 20.60
N ALA A 210 -3.34 0.70 20.56
CA ALA A 210 -3.09 1.56 21.72
C ALA A 210 -4.38 2.20 22.26
N ALA A 211 -5.24 2.70 21.38
CA ALA A 211 -6.54 3.26 21.75
C ALA A 211 -7.46 2.21 22.37
N ALA A 212 -7.51 1.00 21.82
CA ALA A 212 -8.33 -0.08 22.36
C ALA A 212 -7.89 -0.50 23.78
N ILE A 213 -6.58 -0.62 24.02
CA ILE A 213 -6.01 -0.92 25.34
C ILE A 213 -6.34 0.22 26.33
N ALA A 214 -6.37 1.46 25.86
CA ALA A 214 -6.78 2.63 26.66
C ALA A 214 -8.31 2.75 26.86
N GLY A 215 -9.11 1.78 26.40
CA GLY A 215 -10.57 1.79 26.53
C GLY A 215 -11.32 2.67 25.53
N ALA A 216 -10.64 3.19 24.52
CA ALA A 216 -11.20 4.05 23.45
C ALA A 216 -11.06 3.38 22.07
N PRO A 217 -11.78 2.28 21.79
CA PRO A 217 -11.63 1.56 20.53
C PRO A 217 -11.98 2.44 19.33
N SER A 218 -11.16 2.34 18.29
CA SER A 218 -11.31 3.09 17.04
C SER A 218 -10.94 2.22 15.85
N SER A 219 -11.31 2.65 14.64
CA SER A 219 -10.86 2.00 13.41
C SER A 219 -9.65 2.72 12.82
N PRO A 220 -8.69 2.00 12.22
CA PRO A 220 -7.55 2.61 11.60
C PRO A 220 -7.98 3.41 10.36
N LEU A 221 -7.44 4.62 10.19
CA LEU A 221 -7.58 5.35 8.93
C LEU A 221 -6.91 4.57 7.80
N PRO A 222 -7.44 4.58 6.58
CA PRO A 222 -6.83 3.91 5.44
C PRO A 222 -5.37 4.32 5.23
N TRP A 223 -4.54 3.38 4.79
CA TRP A 223 -3.18 3.69 4.39
C TRP A 223 -3.18 4.60 3.15
N GLN A 224 -2.23 5.53 3.11
CA GLN A 224 -2.02 6.44 1.99
C GLN A 224 -0.52 6.59 1.71
N PRO A 225 -0.08 6.67 0.44
CA PRO A 225 1.32 6.85 0.06
C PRO A 225 2.01 8.03 0.75
N ALA A 226 1.32 9.15 0.91
CA ALA A 226 1.85 10.34 1.58
C ALA A 226 2.27 10.10 3.04
N ARG A 227 1.82 9.02 3.67
CA ARG A 227 2.22 8.64 5.03
C ARG A 227 3.62 8.05 5.10
N GLU A 228 4.21 7.68 3.97
CA GLU A 228 5.62 7.26 3.89
C GLU A 228 6.59 8.45 3.75
N ALA A 229 6.10 9.68 3.86
CA ALA A 229 6.92 10.89 3.82
C ALA A 229 7.99 10.90 4.93
N PRO A 230 9.15 11.52 4.70
CA PRO A 230 10.21 11.65 5.69
C PRO A 230 9.70 12.21 7.02
N GLY A 231 10.26 11.72 8.14
CA GLY A 231 9.86 12.16 9.48
C GLY A 231 8.59 11.53 10.04
N TRP A 232 7.98 10.57 9.33
CA TRP A 232 6.73 9.93 9.74
C TRP A 232 6.80 9.32 11.16
N TRP A 233 7.92 8.74 11.55
CA TRP A 233 8.11 8.14 12.88
C TRP A 233 8.01 9.20 13.99
N HIS A 234 8.72 10.30 13.81
CA HIS A 234 8.66 11.42 14.75
C HIS A 234 7.25 12.02 14.85
N LEU A 235 6.55 12.16 13.71
CA LEU A 235 5.17 12.65 13.68
C LEU A 235 4.20 11.69 14.38
N LEU A 236 4.35 10.38 14.18
CA LEU A 236 3.57 9.35 14.88
C LEU A 236 3.75 9.48 16.39
N LEU A 237 4.99 9.51 16.86
CA LEU A 237 5.28 9.60 18.30
C LEU A 237 4.75 10.90 18.89
N ARG A 238 5.06 12.04 18.28
CA ARG A 238 4.60 13.34 18.78
C ARG A 238 3.08 13.42 18.90
N ARG A 239 2.34 12.79 18.00
CA ARG A 239 0.87 12.88 17.97
C ARG A 239 0.20 11.88 18.90
N TYR A 240 0.69 10.65 18.97
CA TYR A 240 -0.03 9.56 19.66
C TYR A 240 0.71 9.02 20.87
N PHE A 241 2.02 9.28 20.98
CA PHE A 241 2.88 8.79 22.04
C PHE A 241 3.85 9.90 22.52
N PRO A 242 3.35 11.10 22.88
CA PRO A 242 4.20 12.29 23.10
C PRO A 242 5.22 12.12 24.23
N ALA A 243 4.93 11.26 25.21
CA ALA A 243 5.82 10.96 26.34
C ALA A 243 6.72 9.74 26.09
N ALA A 244 6.78 9.21 24.85
CA ALA A 244 7.57 8.02 24.58
C ALA A 244 9.06 8.29 24.56
N GLU A 245 9.79 7.48 25.33
CA GLU A 245 11.26 7.39 25.29
C GLU A 245 11.67 6.39 24.21
N GLN A 246 12.52 6.80 23.28
CA GLN A 246 12.98 5.93 22.20
C GLN A 246 14.25 5.17 22.59
N LEU A 247 14.19 3.86 22.53
CA LEU A 247 15.27 2.95 22.90
C LEU A 247 15.61 2.04 21.71
N ARG A 248 16.87 1.98 21.33
CA ARG A 248 17.36 0.96 20.39
C ARG A 248 17.57 -0.34 21.15
N CYS A 249 17.04 -1.42 20.63
CA CYS A 249 17.10 -2.75 21.21
C CYS A 249 17.80 -3.72 20.25
N ALA A 250 18.68 -4.55 20.79
CA ALA A 250 19.45 -5.50 20.00
C ALA A 250 18.65 -6.80 19.69
N SER A 251 17.65 -7.11 20.51
CA SER A 251 16.85 -8.32 20.39
C SER A 251 15.45 -8.13 21.01
N TRP A 252 14.57 -9.09 20.79
CA TRP A 252 13.26 -9.13 21.45
C TRP A 252 13.39 -9.22 22.98
N ASP A 253 14.35 -9.98 23.50
CA ASP A 253 14.62 -10.07 24.92
C ASP A 253 15.05 -8.72 25.50
N ASP A 254 15.78 -7.90 24.74
CA ASP A 254 16.12 -6.54 25.17
C ASP A 254 14.87 -5.65 25.24
N VAL A 255 13.94 -5.76 24.32
CA VAL A 255 12.64 -5.05 24.39
C VAL A 255 11.86 -5.50 25.62
N ILE A 256 11.76 -6.82 25.84
CA ILE A 256 11.05 -7.39 26.98
C ILE A 256 11.66 -6.87 28.31
N ARG A 257 12.97 -6.98 28.45
CA ARG A 257 13.67 -6.52 29.64
C ARG A 257 13.41 -5.03 29.90
N ARG A 258 13.53 -4.18 28.88
CA ARG A 258 13.29 -2.74 29.02
C ARG A 258 11.86 -2.37 29.35
N ALA A 259 10.88 -3.14 28.88
CA ALA A 259 9.49 -2.98 29.26
C ALA A 259 9.26 -3.40 30.73
N GLN A 260 9.93 -4.46 31.19
CA GLN A 260 9.84 -4.94 32.57
C GLN A 260 10.53 -4.02 33.58
N GLU A 261 11.71 -3.47 33.24
CA GLU A 261 12.47 -2.53 34.08
C GLU A 261 11.64 -1.30 34.51
N THR A 262 10.67 -0.89 33.73
CA THR A 262 9.82 0.28 34.00
C THR A 262 8.59 -0.07 34.84
N GLY A 263 8.32 -1.35 35.02
CA GLY A 263 7.23 -1.85 35.85
C GLY A 263 5.98 -2.29 35.06
N PRO A 264 4.95 -2.76 35.77
CA PRO A 264 3.66 -3.11 35.19
C PRO A 264 3.05 -1.93 34.43
N ASP A 265 2.19 -2.26 33.46
CA ASP A 265 1.50 -1.29 32.59
C ASP A 265 2.41 -0.43 31.71
N THR A 266 3.72 -0.72 31.67
CA THR A 266 4.61 -0.15 30.64
C THR A 266 4.11 -0.59 29.27
N GLN A 267 3.97 0.36 28.37
CA GLN A 267 3.47 0.14 27.04
C GLN A 267 4.27 0.93 25.99
N GLY A 268 4.08 0.64 24.73
CA GLY A 268 4.73 1.41 23.68
C GLY A 268 4.65 0.75 22.31
N VAL A 269 5.33 1.39 21.38
CA VAL A 269 5.40 0.94 19.99
C VAL A 269 6.79 0.39 19.71
N VAL A 270 6.86 -0.81 19.14
CA VAL A 270 8.10 -1.39 18.64
C VAL A 270 8.14 -1.25 17.12
N TRP A 271 9.10 -0.51 16.63
CA TRP A 271 9.40 -0.47 15.22
C TRP A 271 10.40 -1.56 14.88
N VAL A 272 9.93 -2.55 14.14
CA VAL A 272 10.71 -3.69 13.65
C VAL A 272 11.22 -3.35 12.26
N ARG A 273 12.53 -3.33 12.07
CA ARG A 273 13.16 -3.12 10.77
C ARG A 273 13.84 -4.41 10.32
N ARG A 274 13.63 -4.79 9.07
CA ARG A 274 14.16 -6.04 8.52
C ARG A 274 14.97 -5.78 7.26
N ALA A 275 16.04 -6.57 7.09
CA ALA A 275 16.90 -6.55 5.92
C ALA A 275 16.97 -7.92 5.23
N LEU A 276 17.18 -7.89 3.93
CA LEU A 276 17.52 -9.05 3.12
C LEU A 276 18.84 -8.76 2.40
N GLY A 277 19.83 -9.62 2.57
CA GLY A 277 21.16 -9.40 1.99
C GLY A 277 21.83 -8.08 2.44
N GLY A 278 21.53 -7.61 3.66
CA GLY A 278 22.06 -6.34 4.20
C GLY A 278 21.30 -5.08 3.75
N THR A 279 20.30 -5.21 2.88
CA THR A 279 19.47 -4.10 2.42
C THR A 279 18.12 -4.12 3.14
N GLU A 280 17.70 -2.99 3.70
CA GLU A 280 16.39 -2.87 4.36
C GLU A 280 15.26 -3.08 3.34
N VAL A 281 14.31 -3.96 3.69
CA VAL A 281 13.20 -4.34 2.82
C VAL A 281 11.83 -4.20 3.49
N SER A 282 11.79 -3.99 4.79
CA SER A 282 10.52 -3.92 5.52
C SER A 282 10.67 -3.16 6.83
N GLY A 283 9.60 -2.44 7.19
CA GLY A 283 9.36 -1.91 8.52
C GLY A 283 7.97 -2.29 9.00
N HIS A 284 7.84 -2.74 10.25
CA HIS A 284 6.58 -3.15 10.85
C HIS A 284 6.43 -2.55 12.25
N LEU A 285 5.21 -2.18 12.63
CA LEU A 285 4.94 -1.62 13.96
C LEU A 285 4.10 -2.59 14.77
N LEU A 286 4.60 -2.91 15.95
CA LEU A 286 3.91 -3.73 16.95
C LEU A 286 3.64 -2.90 18.19
N TYR A 287 2.59 -3.25 18.90
CA TYR A 287 2.31 -2.67 20.21
C TYR A 287 2.80 -3.61 21.30
N ALA A 288 3.61 -3.11 22.24
CA ALA A 288 4.10 -3.84 23.38
C ALA A 288 3.39 -3.38 24.66
N HIS A 289 2.98 -4.32 25.50
CA HIS A 289 2.34 -4.07 26.78
C HIS A 289 2.89 -5.01 27.85
N ASN A 290 3.38 -4.48 28.95
CA ASN A 290 3.77 -5.25 30.13
C ASN A 290 2.55 -5.48 31.04
N ASN A 291 1.88 -6.60 30.86
CA ASN A 291 0.74 -7.02 31.66
C ASN A 291 1.21 -7.76 32.91
N GLY A 292 1.38 -7.02 34.00
CA GLY A 292 1.75 -7.61 35.31
C GLY A 292 3.10 -8.34 35.33
N GLY A 293 4.07 -7.93 34.51
CA GLY A 293 5.39 -8.56 34.39
C GLY A 293 5.54 -9.46 33.15
N SER A 294 4.44 -9.80 32.49
CA SER A 294 4.45 -10.52 31.21
C SER A 294 4.30 -9.55 30.04
N VAL A 295 5.33 -9.42 29.21
CA VAL A 295 5.28 -8.51 28.06
C VAL A 295 4.60 -9.20 26.89
N VAL A 296 3.49 -8.62 26.42
CA VAL A 296 2.70 -9.09 25.29
C VAL A 296 2.93 -8.16 24.10
N PHE A 297 3.11 -8.74 22.92
CA PHE A 297 3.23 -8.01 21.66
C PHE A 297 1.98 -8.24 20.81
N LEU A 298 1.32 -7.15 20.42
CA LEU A 298 0.11 -7.17 19.62
C LEU A 298 0.40 -6.62 18.21
N ASP A 299 -0.06 -7.36 17.22
CA ASP A 299 -0.03 -6.94 15.83
C ASP A 299 -1.42 -6.50 15.38
N GLY A 300 -1.61 -5.20 15.25
CA GLY A 300 -2.89 -4.64 14.82
C GLY A 300 -3.24 -4.94 13.36
N MET A 301 -2.30 -5.36 12.52
CA MET A 301 -2.57 -5.75 11.13
C MET A 301 -3.19 -7.15 11.06
N THR A 302 -2.74 -8.06 11.91
CA THR A 302 -3.28 -9.44 12.01
C THR A 302 -4.44 -9.55 13.00
N GLY A 303 -4.58 -8.56 13.89
CA GLY A 303 -5.58 -8.56 14.96
C GLY A 303 -5.29 -9.55 16.09
N GLY A 304 -4.03 -9.94 16.28
CA GLY A 304 -3.64 -10.95 17.24
C GLY A 304 -2.27 -10.72 17.88
N LEU A 305 -1.72 -11.79 18.44
CA LEU A 305 -0.36 -11.78 18.98
C LEU A 305 0.66 -11.67 17.83
N ALA A 306 1.67 -10.84 18.03
CA ALA A 306 2.74 -10.67 17.06
C ALA A 306 3.68 -11.90 17.02
N ARG A 307 4.20 -12.20 15.83
CA ARG A 307 5.28 -13.16 15.67
C ARG A 307 6.61 -12.45 15.88
N LEU A 308 7.37 -12.90 16.87
CA LEU A 308 8.68 -12.34 17.22
C LEU A 308 9.80 -13.08 16.48
N ASP A 309 9.75 -13.03 15.16
CA ASP A 309 10.74 -13.69 14.30
C ASP A 309 12.07 -12.90 14.31
N PRO A 310 13.21 -13.52 14.66
CA PRO A 310 14.51 -12.88 14.61
C PRO A 310 15.13 -12.85 13.20
N ALA A 311 14.57 -13.57 12.21
CA ALA A 311 15.12 -13.64 10.87
C ALA A 311 15.16 -12.28 10.18
N GLY A 312 16.31 -11.91 9.61
CA GLY A 312 16.49 -10.64 8.90
C GLY A 312 16.34 -9.39 9.76
N LEU A 313 16.34 -9.50 11.08
CA LEU A 313 16.20 -8.38 11.99
C LEU A 313 17.40 -7.43 11.83
N LEU A 314 17.13 -6.21 11.38
CA LEU A 314 18.13 -5.14 11.25
C LEU A 314 18.21 -4.30 12.53
N GLU A 315 17.07 -3.90 13.04
CA GLU A 315 16.96 -3.02 14.22
C GLU A 315 15.57 -3.15 14.85
N LEU A 316 15.51 -3.03 16.16
CA LEU A 316 14.30 -2.78 16.94
C LEU A 316 14.40 -1.42 17.61
N VAL A 317 13.39 -0.56 17.42
CA VAL A 317 13.27 0.71 18.12
C VAL A 317 12.03 0.66 19.00
N PHE A 318 12.22 0.64 20.31
CA PHE A 318 11.13 0.63 21.27
C PHE A 318 10.81 2.05 21.75
N ALA A 319 9.68 2.59 21.32
CA ALA A 319 9.13 3.84 21.82
C ALA A 319 8.30 3.53 23.07
N ARG A 320 8.95 3.55 24.23
CA ARG A 320 8.43 3.16 25.53
C ARG A 320 7.65 4.30 26.19
N VAL A 321 6.44 4.01 26.65
CA VAL A 321 5.63 4.92 27.46
C VAL A 321 5.53 4.37 28.88
N ARG A 322 5.92 5.19 29.88
CA ARG A 322 5.88 4.81 31.28
C ARG A 322 4.46 4.91 31.84
N PRO A 323 4.07 4.03 32.79
CA PRO A 323 2.84 4.18 33.56
C PRO A 323 2.84 5.54 34.30
N GLY A 324 1.71 6.24 34.31
CA GLY A 324 1.56 7.51 35.05
C GLY A 324 2.14 8.74 34.36
N GLY A 325 2.47 8.67 33.03
CA GLY A 325 2.66 9.88 32.22
C GLY A 325 1.35 10.70 32.16
N PRO A 326 1.40 11.98 31.77
CA PRO A 326 0.28 12.93 31.88
C PRO A 326 -1.03 12.33 31.37
N GLU A 327 -2.10 12.52 32.15
CA GLU A 327 -3.44 11.96 31.94
C GLU A 327 -3.96 12.24 30.53
N ARG A 328 -4.20 11.18 29.80
CA ARG A 328 -4.59 11.16 28.37
C ARG A 328 -6.03 11.60 28.08
N ALA A 329 -6.88 11.77 29.10
CA ALA A 329 -8.31 12.02 28.88
C ALA A 329 -8.59 13.35 28.20
N ASP A 330 -7.90 14.41 28.57
CA ASP A 330 -8.17 15.76 28.07
C ASP A 330 -7.54 16.08 26.72
N ASP A 331 -6.40 15.45 26.37
CA ASP A 331 -5.71 15.70 25.09
C ASP A 331 -6.38 15.01 23.90
N LEU A 332 -7.11 13.91 24.12
CA LEU A 332 -7.87 13.24 23.06
C LEU A 332 -9.15 14.00 22.66
N GLU A 333 -9.73 14.76 23.58
CA GLU A 333 -10.89 15.64 23.29
C GLU A 333 -10.47 16.91 22.54
N ALA A 334 -9.30 17.46 22.85
CA ALA A 334 -8.75 18.63 22.16
C ALA A 334 -8.35 18.33 20.70
N ALA A 335 -8.01 17.10 20.36
CA ALA A 335 -7.69 16.66 19.00
C ALA A 335 -8.93 16.37 18.12
N ARG A 336 -10.14 16.43 18.70
CA ARG A 336 -11.42 16.27 17.99
C ARG A 336 -12.07 17.62 17.61
N ARG A 337 -11.54 18.73 18.07
CA ARG A 337 -11.92 20.09 17.68
C ARG A 337 -10.91 20.69 16.70
#